data_1b7108bf42660fee6d1e81bd8611cf40
#
_entry.id   1b7108bf42660fee6d1e81bd8611cf40
#
_cell.length_a   1.000
_cell.length_b   1.000
_cell.length_c   1.000
_cell.angle_alpha   90.00
_cell.angle_beta   90.00
_cell.angle_gamma   90.00
#
_symmetry.space_group_name_H-M   'P 1'
#
loop_
_entity.id
_entity.type
_entity.pdbx_description
1 polymer ?
#
loop_
_entity_poly.entity_id
_entity_poly.type
_entity_poly.pdbx_seq_one_letter_code
_entity_poly.pdbx_strand_id
1 'polypeptide(L)'
;MQNLALTPSGDSVTPGEAYLADTPVLRPHAGTQPDLCVRWNRIPLTASSVDVVVYLHGFSQRGGAMPLAEKAANSGLDMSGRKRPTIAMLPRGNWLSYTWYDFPALLSGGMDRLVDYGLQRFARAIGRGTLAVDRLILAAHSGGGMPAVDVIAETRRPPDELFVFDGLYGRDPATGNPMRGLETIDWWLGDRLAREPEREGALRVIYIEQQTGPFSRQVGELISRRLADVEPALAEALQRRYRIEVSLLQHSQIARRCLPELLTGSDAEFDWSR
;
A
#
# COMPACT_ATOMS: atom_id res chain seq x y z
N MET A 1 -3.44 24.97 -10.39
CA MET A 1 -3.65 23.51 -10.19
C MET A 1 -2.80 22.78 -11.23
N GLN A 2 -1.85 21.96 -10.81
CA GLN A 2 -1.05 21.14 -11.74
C GLN A 2 -1.95 20.07 -12.36
N ASN A 3 -2.02 20.00 -13.69
CA ASN A 3 -2.76 18.96 -14.39
C ASN A 3 -1.88 17.70 -14.54
N LEU A 4 -2.49 16.53 -14.46
CA LEU A 4 -1.85 15.29 -14.89
C LEU A 4 -1.66 15.38 -16.41
N ALA A 5 -0.39 15.41 -16.85
CA ALA A 5 -0.08 15.36 -18.28
C ALA A 5 -0.13 13.89 -18.73
N LEU A 6 -1.28 13.46 -19.23
CA LEU A 6 -1.48 12.11 -19.74
C LEU A 6 -1.21 12.10 -21.25
N THR A 7 -0.57 11.05 -21.72
CA THR A 7 -0.32 10.85 -23.15
C THR A 7 -1.25 9.75 -23.66
N PRO A 8 -2.33 10.09 -24.39
CA PRO A 8 -3.16 9.10 -25.07
C PRO A 8 -2.37 8.39 -26.19
N SER A 9 -2.58 7.10 -26.34
CA SER A 9 -2.06 6.29 -27.42
C SER A 9 -3.16 5.34 -27.90
N GLY A 10 -3.77 5.70 -29.01
CA GLY A 10 -4.94 4.98 -29.52
C GLY A 10 -6.10 5.04 -28.53
N ASP A 11 -6.56 3.87 -28.07
CA ASP A 11 -7.70 3.68 -27.16
C ASP A 11 -7.31 3.64 -25.66
N SER A 12 -6.06 3.95 -25.33
CA SER A 12 -5.55 3.86 -23.97
C SER A 12 -4.64 5.04 -23.61
N VAL A 13 -4.40 5.22 -22.30
CA VAL A 13 -3.33 6.06 -21.74
C VAL A 13 -2.09 5.23 -21.59
N THR A 14 -0.95 5.75 -22.04
CA THR A 14 0.36 5.10 -21.84
C THR A 14 0.76 5.13 -20.36
N PRO A 15 1.51 4.13 -19.87
CA PRO A 15 2.07 4.16 -18.53
C PRO A 15 2.86 5.43 -18.25
N GLY A 16 2.77 5.94 -17.03
CA GLY A 16 3.45 7.16 -16.66
C GLY A 16 3.39 7.47 -15.17
N GLU A 17 3.96 8.63 -14.83
CA GLU A 17 3.93 9.16 -13.47
C GLU A 17 3.80 10.68 -13.46
N ALA A 18 3.28 11.22 -12.38
CA ALA A 18 3.20 12.65 -12.11
C ALA A 18 3.47 12.94 -10.63
N TYR A 19 4.06 14.08 -10.38
CA TYR A 19 4.34 14.60 -9.04
C TYR A 19 3.51 15.84 -8.80
N LEU A 20 2.64 15.80 -7.80
CA LEU A 20 1.74 16.87 -7.44
C LEU A 20 2.27 17.58 -6.19
N ALA A 21 2.19 18.91 -6.21
CA ALA A 21 2.55 19.76 -5.09
C ALA A 21 1.30 20.36 -4.44
N ASP A 22 1.37 20.58 -3.14
CA ASP A 22 0.33 21.26 -2.36
C ASP A 22 -1.05 20.59 -2.51
N THR A 23 -1.05 19.25 -2.41
CA THR A 23 -2.24 18.40 -2.54
C THR A 23 -3.24 18.70 -1.42
N PRO A 24 -4.44 19.22 -1.70
CA PRO A 24 -5.36 19.70 -0.65
C PRO A 24 -5.74 18.65 0.38
N VAL A 25 -5.91 17.39 -0.04
CA VAL A 25 -6.32 16.26 0.83
C VAL A 25 -5.19 15.75 1.72
N LEU A 26 -3.94 16.21 1.51
CA LEU A 26 -2.79 15.88 2.34
C LEU A 26 -2.42 17.01 3.32
N ARG A 27 -3.23 18.05 3.44
CA ARG A 27 -3.01 19.15 4.39
C ARG A 27 -3.57 18.84 5.78
N PRO A 28 -2.92 19.31 6.85
CA PRO A 28 -1.65 20.02 6.85
C PRO A 28 -0.50 19.07 6.49
N HIS A 29 0.46 19.55 5.70
CA HIS A 29 1.60 18.78 5.25
C HIS A 29 2.90 19.40 5.79
N ALA A 30 3.72 18.60 6.48
CA ALA A 30 5.05 18.98 6.93
C ALA A 30 6.10 18.23 6.10
N GLY A 31 6.85 18.94 5.27
CA GLY A 31 7.89 18.36 4.44
C GLY A 31 8.08 19.09 3.12
N THR A 32 9.02 18.58 2.32
CA THR A 32 9.33 19.15 1.02
C THR A 32 8.30 18.80 -0.04
N GLN A 33 8.09 19.67 -0.99
CA GLN A 33 7.25 19.42 -2.15
C GLN A 33 8.05 18.73 -3.28
N PRO A 34 7.40 17.94 -4.15
CA PRO A 34 5.97 17.57 -4.18
C PRO A 34 5.56 16.64 -3.03
N ASP A 35 4.25 16.58 -2.73
CA ASP A 35 3.69 15.80 -1.63
C ASP A 35 2.91 14.55 -2.07
N LEU A 36 2.66 14.37 -3.35
CA LEU A 36 2.02 13.20 -3.92
C LEU A 36 2.68 12.77 -5.23
N CYS A 37 3.08 11.51 -5.30
CA CYS A 37 3.40 10.83 -6.55
C CYS A 37 2.19 9.99 -6.99
N VAL A 38 1.78 10.14 -8.25
CA VAL A 38 0.75 9.32 -8.89
C VAL A 38 1.41 8.58 -10.04
N ARG A 39 1.30 7.25 -10.07
CA ARG A 39 1.76 6.38 -11.16
C ARG A 39 0.59 5.62 -11.74
N TRP A 40 0.67 5.25 -13.00
CA TRP A 40 -0.33 4.42 -13.65
C TRP A 40 0.31 3.51 -14.68
N ASN A 41 -0.28 2.34 -14.87
CA ASN A 41 0.04 1.47 -16.00
C ASN A 41 -0.83 1.83 -17.23
N ARG A 42 -0.90 0.95 -18.22
CA ARG A 42 -1.80 1.16 -19.37
C ARG A 42 -3.26 1.12 -18.92
N ILE A 43 -3.99 2.20 -19.15
CA ILE A 43 -5.41 2.34 -18.79
C ILE A 43 -6.24 2.55 -20.06
N PRO A 44 -7.17 1.63 -20.42
CA PRO A 44 -8.08 1.83 -21.53
C PRO A 44 -8.93 3.09 -21.32
N LEU A 45 -9.11 3.90 -22.36
CA LEU A 45 -9.99 5.07 -22.29
C LEU A 45 -11.48 4.67 -22.03
N THR A 46 -11.84 3.41 -22.28
CA THR A 46 -13.15 2.84 -21.97
C THR A 46 -13.29 2.35 -20.53
N ALA A 47 -12.21 2.30 -19.73
CA ALA A 47 -12.28 1.79 -18.37
C ALA A 47 -13.27 2.61 -17.52
N SER A 48 -14.19 1.94 -16.83
CA SER A 48 -15.10 2.54 -15.85
C SER A 48 -14.59 2.43 -14.42
N SER A 49 -13.68 1.47 -14.18
CA SER A 49 -13.02 1.23 -12.89
C SER A 49 -11.55 0.91 -13.08
N VAL A 50 -10.79 1.08 -12.00
CA VAL A 50 -9.36 0.78 -11.92
C VAL A 50 -9.03 0.21 -10.56
N ASP A 51 -7.96 -0.58 -10.48
CA ASP A 51 -7.34 -0.90 -9.20
C ASP A 51 -6.58 0.33 -8.69
N VAL A 52 -6.57 0.49 -7.37
CA VAL A 52 -5.85 1.58 -6.71
C VAL A 52 -4.85 1.00 -5.74
N VAL A 53 -3.61 1.47 -5.81
CA VAL A 53 -2.56 1.18 -4.83
C VAL A 53 -2.27 2.45 -4.04
N VAL A 54 -2.38 2.38 -2.72
CA VAL A 54 -1.85 3.43 -1.83
C VAL A 54 -0.59 2.88 -1.19
N TYR A 55 0.54 3.58 -1.34
CA TYR A 55 1.83 3.12 -0.81
C TYR A 55 2.37 4.08 0.25
N LEU A 56 2.58 3.57 1.46
CA LEU A 56 3.17 4.31 2.57
C LEU A 56 4.66 4.00 2.67
N HIS A 57 5.48 5.00 2.38
CA HIS A 57 6.94 4.85 2.36
C HIS A 57 7.54 4.80 3.78
N GLY A 58 8.71 4.20 3.89
CA GLY A 58 9.48 4.15 5.12
C GLY A 58 10.30 5.40 5.40
N PHE A 59 11.01 5.35 6.53
CA PHE A 59 11.99 6.35 6.95
C PHE A 59 13.13 6.52 5.94
N SER A 60 13.79 7.65 6.01
CA SER A 60 14.99 7.95 5.26
C SER A 60 15.98 8.67 6.19
N GLN A 61 17.26 8.29 6.11
CA GLN A 61 18.33 8.95 6.87
C GLN A 61 18.48 10.44 6.55
N ARG A 62 17.98 10.89 5.40
CA ARG A 62 17.92 12.31 5.02
C ARG A 62 16.69 13.03 5.59
N GLY A 63 15.91 12.34 6.41
CA GLY A 63 14.67 12.88 6.97
C GLY A 63 13.68 13.31 5.90
N GLY A 64 12.97 14.40 6.15
CA GLY A 64 12.02 15.01 5.21
C GLY A 64 12.65 15.59 3.95
N ALA A 65 13.99 15.67 3.87
CA ALA A 65 14.70 16.23 2.72
C ALA A 65 14.84 15.25 1.53
N MET A 66 14.57 13.94 1.70
CA MET A 66 14.64 13.01 0.59
C MET A 66 13.56 13.36 -0.44
N PRO A 67 13.91 13.56 -1.74
CA PRO A 67 12.93 13.82 -2.78
C PRO A 67 11.88 12.71 -2.88
N LEU A 68 10.63 13.06 -3.13
CA LEU A 68 9.56 12.06 -3.29
C LEU A 68 9.83 11.12 -4.47
N ALA A 69 10.48 11.62 -5.53
CA ALA A 69 10.91 10.81 -6.67
C ALA A 69 11.87 9.69 -6.26
N GLU A 70 12.79 9.95 -5.33
CA GLU A 70 13.71 8.93 -4.80
C GLU A 70 12.96 7.89 -3.95
N LYS A 71 11.98 8.31 -3.15
CA LYS A 71 11.08 7.39 -2.43
C LYS A 71 10.26 6.52 -3.39
N ALA A 72 9.73 7.12 -4.45
CA ALA A 72 8.99 6.41 -5.48
C ALA A 72 9.87 5.41 -6.25
N ALA A 73 11.11 5.74 -6.54
CA ALA A 73 12.06 4.82 -7.17
C ALA A 73 12.42 3.62 -6.27
N ASN A 74 12.44 3.82 -4.95
CA ASN A 74 12.76 2.78 -3.98
C ASN A 74 11.54 1.99 -3.49
N SER A 75 10.32 2.37 -3.88
CA SER A 75 9.09 1.75 -3.41
C SER A 75 8.80 0.37 -4.00
N GLY A 76 9.35 0.07 -5.19
CA GLY A 76 8.93 -1.10 -5.96
C GLY A 76 7.56 -0.93 -6.62
N LEU A 77 7.03 0.28 -6.74
CA LEU A 77 5.80 0.55 -7.49
C LEU A 77 6.05 0.43 -9.01
N ASP A 78 6.48 -0.75 -9.43
CA ASP A 78 6.55 -1.15 -10.83
C ASP A 78 5.31 -1.98 -11.18
N MET A 79 4.47 -1.42 -12.03
CA MET A 79 3.22 -2.04 -12.47
C MET A 79 3.31 -2.56 -13.90
N SER A 80 4.50 -2.69 -14.46
CA SER A 80 4.70 -3.14 -15.85
C SER A 80 4.17 -4.56 -16.11
N GLY A 81 4.27 -5.44 -15.11
CA GLY A 81 3.72 -6.80 -15.13
C GLY A 81 2.22 -6.90 -14.85
N ARG A 82 1.59 -5.83 -14.36
CA ARG A 82 0.19 -5.85 -13.96
C ARG A 82 -0.74 -5.67 -15.15
N LYS A 83 -1.62 -6.65 -15.37
CA LYS A 83 -2.56 -6.66 -16.51
C LYS A 83 -3.81 -5.77 -16.28
N ARG A 84 -4.19 -5.58 -15.01
CA ARG A 84 -5.38 -4.78 -14.64
C ARG A 84 -5.05 -3.29 -14.70
N PRO A 85 -5.96 -2.43 -15.21
CA PRO A 85 -5.80 -0.98 -15.16
C PRO A 85 -5.58 -0.54 -13.71
N THR A 86 -4.47 0.13 -13.42
CA THR A 86 -4.07 0.44 -12.03
C THR A 86 -3.49 1.84 -11.91
N ILE A 87 -3.91 2.55 -10.87
CA ILE A 87 -3.35 3.83 -10.45
C ILE A 87 -2.73 3.66 -9.06
N ALA A 88 -1.47 4.01 -8.89
CA ALA A 88 -0.78 4.01 -7.61
C ALA A 88 -0.58 5.44 -7.09
N MET A 89 -0.78 5.63 -5.80
CA MET A 89 -0.64 6.90 -5.09
C MET A 89 0.37 6.71 -3.96
N LEU A 90 1.44 7.49 -3.99
CA LEU A 90 2.45 7.53 -2.95
C LEU A 90 2.44 8.93 -2.32
N PRO A 91 1.69 9.13 -1.22
CA PRO A 91 1.73 10.37 -0.47
C PRO A 91 3.04 10.49 0.30
N ARG A 92 3.53 11.72 0.46
CA ARG A 92 4.62 12.00 1.36
C ARG A 92 4.09 11.97 2.80
N GLY A 93 4.70 11.15 3.65
CA GLY A 93 4.48 11.21 5.09
C GLY A 93 5.08 12.47 5.73
N ASN A 94 4.50 12.92 6.83
CA ASN A 94 5.08 13.96 7.65
C ASN A 94 6.31 13.43 8.38
N TRP A 95 7.39 14.17 8.32
CA TRP A 95 8.58 13.87 9.08
C TRP A 95 8.51 14.52 10.46
N LEU A 96 8.39 13.69 11.49
CA LEU A 96 8.25 14.17 12.87
C LEU A 96 9.57 14.17 13.64
N SER A 97 10.48 13.24 13.28
CA SER A 97 11.81 13.13 13.90
C SER A 97 12.75 12.33 13.00
N TYR A 98 14.02 12.19 13.39
CA TYR A 98 15.02 11.41 12.65
C TYR A 98 14.65 9.93 12.44
N THR A 99 13.67 9.42 13.16
CA THR A 99 13.32 7.99 13.18
C THR A 99 11.87 7.67 12.78
N TRP A 100 11.03 8.69 12.50
CA TRP A 100 9.59 8.46 12.37
C TRP A 100 8.96 9.25 11.24
N TYR A 101 8.16 8.57 10.42
CA TYR A 101 7.18 9.16 9.53
C TYR A 101 5.78 8.85 10.02
N ASP A 102 4.91 9.82 9.91
CA ASP A 102 3.49 9.70 10.19
C ASP A 102 2.69 10.15 8.97
N PHE A 103 1.47 9.67 8.86
CA PHE A 103 0.55 9.98 7.77
C PHE A 103 -0.78 10.53 8.30
N PRO A 104 -0.80 11.58 9.13
CA PRO A 104 -2.00 12.05 9.81
C PRO A 104 -3.10 12.48 8.84
N ALA A 105 -2.74 12.95 7.65
CA ALA A 105 -3.70 13.31 6.62
C ALA A 105 -4.50 12.12 6.07
N LEU A 106 -4.03 10.88 6.28
CA LEU A 106 -4.72 9.66 5.84
C LEU A 106 -5.68 9.09 6.89
N LEU A 107 -5.59 9.56 8.14
CA LEU A 107 -6.51 9.18 9.21
C LEU A 107 -7.90 9.80 9.02
N SER A 108 -8.88 9.35 9.80
CA SER A 108 -10.26 9.87 9.79
C SER A 108 -10.88 9.94 8.38
N GLY A 109 -10.73 8.86 7.61
CA GLY A 109 -11.19 8.76 6.24
C GLY A 109 -10.32 9.55 5.24
N GLY A 110 -9.09 9.92 5.64
CA GLY A 110 -8.16 10.65 4.77
C GLY A 110 -7.67 9.81 3.59
N MET A 111 -7.48 8.51 3.78
CA MET A 111 -7.15 7.60 2.67
C MET A 111 -8.27 7.60 1.63
N ASP A 112 -9.54 7.55 2.05
CA ASP A 112 -10.67 7.61 1.12
C ASP A 112 -10.65 8.90 0.31
N ARG A 113 -10.39 10.05 0.98
CA ARG A 113 -10.28 11.35 0.30
C ARG A 113 -9.10 11.41 -0.68
N LEU A 114 -7.96 10.78 -0.35
CA LEU A 114 -6.81 10.70 -1.23
C LEU A 114 -7.14 9.90 -2.49
N VAL A 115 -7.76 8.72 -2.32
CA VAL A 115 -8.19 7.84 -3.41
C VAL A 115 -9.17 8.59 -4.33
N ASP A 116 -10.22 9.19 -3.77
CA ASP A 116 -11.22 9.92 -4.54
C ASP A 116 -10.60 11.12 -5.27
N TYR A 117 -9.68 11.85 -4.62
CA TYR A 117 -8.96 12.97 -5.23
C TYR A 117 -8.12 12.51 -6.43
N GLY A 118 -7.32 11.46 -6.27
CA GLY A 118 -6.46 10.94 -7.33
C GLY A 118 -7.27 10.41 -8.52
N LEU A 119 -8.33 9.65 -8.25
CA LEU A 119 -9.22 9.14 -9.30
C LEU A 119 -9.95 10.26 -10.04
N GLN A 120 -10.46 11.26 -9.32
CA GLN A 120 -11.11 12.41 -9.95
C GLN A 120 -10.14 13.21 -10.85
N ARG A 121 -8.89 13.38 -10.38
CA ARG A 121 -7.85 14.04 -11.18
C ARG A 121 -7.54 13.27 -12.45
N PHE A 122 -7.39 11.95 -12.33
CA PHE A 122 -7.11 11.08 -13.47
C PHE A 122 -8.28 11.03 -14.44
N ALA A 123 -9.51 10.84 -13.95
CA ALA A 123 -10.72 10.81 -14.76
C ALA A 123 -10.88 12.10 -15.59
N ARG A 124 -10.69 13.27 -14.97
CA ARG A 124 -10.73 14.56 -15.68
C ARG A 124 -9.67 14.67 -16.77
N ALA A 125 -8.45 14.18 -16.50
CA ALA A 125 -7.35 14.25 -17.46
C ALA A 125 -7.58 13.37 -18.69
N ILE A 126 -8.40 12.31 -18.59
CA ILE A 126 -8.83 11.48 -19.73
C ILE A 126 -10.21 11.85 -20.29
N GLY A 127 -10.74 13.03 -19.89
CA GLY A 127 -12.05 13.49 -20.37
C GLY A 127 -13.25 12.73 -19.83
N ARG A 128 -13.12 12.05 -18.67
CA ARG A 128 -14.20 11.32 -18.01
C ARG A 128 -14.72 12.02 -16.76
N GLY A 129 -15.97 11.75 -16.41
CA GLY A 129 -16.57 12.29 -15.18
C GLY A 129 -16.03 11.60 -13.93
N THR A 130 -15.98 10.26 -13.93
CA THR A 130 -15.60 9.45 -12.77
C THR A 130 -14.88 8.17 -13.19
N LEU A 131 -14.09 7.63 -12.27
CA LEU A 131 -13.57 6.27 -12.28
C LEU A 131 -13.92 5.63 -10.94
N ALA A 132 -14.40 4.40 -10.95
CA ALA A 132 -14.65 3.62 -9.75
C ALA A 132 -13.36 2.88 -9.29
N VAL A 133 -13.27 2.59 -8.00
CA VAL A 133 -12.28 1.64 -7.48
C VAL A 133 -12.81 0.24 -7.72
N ASP A 134 -12.03 -0.58 -8.42
CA ASP A 134 -12.31 -2.01 -8.54
C ASP A 134 -11.69 -2.77 -7.36
N ARG A 135 -10.40 -2.61 -7.12
CA ARG A 135 -9.67 -3.18 -5.99
C ARG A 135 -8.79 -2.10 -5.33
N LEU A 136 -8.80 -2.07 -4.01
CA LEU A 136 -7.94 -1.18 -3.22
C LEU A 136 -6.83 -1.99 -2.56
N ILE A 137 -5.59 -1.63 -2.84
CA ILE A 137 -4.38 -2.25 -2.29
C ILE A 137 -3.69 -1.21 -1.40
N LEU A 138 -3.46 -1.56 -0.14
CA LEU A 138 -2.61 -0.76 0.75
C LEU A 138 -1.27 -1.47 0.89
N ALA A 139 -0.21 -0.81 0.50
CA ALA A 139 1.15 -1.31 0.62
C ALA A 139 1.99 -0.39 1.51
N ALA A 140 2.86 -0.94 2.34
CA ALA A 140 3.66 -0.16 3.26
C ALA A 140 5.05 -0.77 3.47
N HIS A 141 6.04 0.09 3.63
CA HIS A 141 7.41 -0.34 3.92
C HIS A 141 7.93 0.35 5.18
N SER A 142 8.63 -0.43 6.03
CA SER A 142 9.37 0.12 7.17
C SER A 142 8.49 0.98 8.07
N GLY A 143 8.88 2.21 8.38
CA GLY A 143 8.11 3.17 9.17
C GLY A 143 6.70 3.49 8.65
N GLY A 144 6.35 3.09 7.44
CA GLY A 144 4.98 3.19 6.91
C GLY A 144 4.04 2.06 7.35
N GLY A 145 4.58 0.96 7.92
CA GLY A 145 3.79 -0.24 8.23
C GLY A 145 2.75 -0.02 9.33
N MET A 146 3.16 0.56 10.47
CA MET A 146 2.20 0.83 11.54
C MET A 146 1.18 1.92 11.17
N PRO A 147 1.57 3.05 10.53
CA PRO A 147 0.60 3.98 9.96
C PRO A 147 -0.42 3.34 9.00
N ALA A 148 -0.02 2.31 8.23
CA ALA A 148 -0.98 1.58 7.39
C ALA A 148 -2.06 0.87 8.22
N VAL A 149 -1.69 0.28 9.36
CA VAL A 149 -2.65 -0.34 10.29
C VAL A 149 -3.58 0.70 10.90
N ASP A 150 -3.06 1.87 11.29
CA ASP A 150 -3.87 2.96 11.82
C ASP A 150 -4.86 3.50 10.76
N VAL A 151 -4.41 3.61 9.52
CA VAL A 151 -5.28 4.01 8.39
C VAL A 151 -6.40 3.01 8.16
N ILE A 152 -6.15 1.70 8.26
CA ILE A 152 -7.19 0.66 8.16
C ILE A 152 -8.26 0.83 9.24
N ALA A 153 -7.88 1.19 10.46
CA ALA A 153 -8.84 1.40 11.56
C ALA A 153 -9.80 2.56 11.30
N GLU A 154 -9.41 3.54 10.48
CA GLU A 154 -10.14 4.79 10.32
C GLU A 154 -10.70 5.03 8.91
N THR A 155 -10.45 4.12 7.97
CA THR A 155 -10.98 4.21 6.60
C THR A 155 -12.42 3.69 6.52
N ARG A 156 -13.22 4.29 5.63
CA ARG A 156 -14.58 3.80 5.30
C ARG A 156 -14.55 2.72 4.23
N ARG A 157 -13.44 2.65 3.48
CA ARG A 157 -13.21 1.67 2.41
C ARG A 157 -11.98 0.85 2.79
N PRO A 158 -12.13 -0.20 3.61
CA PRO A 158 -11.01 -1.07 3.95
C PRO A 158 -10.36 -1.63 2.67
N PRO A 159 -9.03 -1.71 2.63
CA PRO A 159 -8.34 -2.26 1.47
C PRO A 159 -8.72 -3.74 1.25
N ASP A 160 -8.73 -4.16 -0.01
CA ASP A 160 -8.90 -5.56 -0.37
C ASP A 160 -7.60 -6.35 -0.10
N GLU A 161 -6.45 -5.71 -0.30
CA GLU A 161 -5.14 -6.31 -0.10
C GLU A 161 -4.27 -5.41 0.80
N LEU A 162 -3.55 -6.04 1.72
CA LEU A 162 -2.57 -5.38 2.58
C LEU A 162 -1.19 -6.04 2.40
N PHE A 163 -0.22 -5.25 1.95
CA PHE A 163 1.17 -5.68 1.81
C PHE A 163 2.08 -4.88 2.74
N VAL A 164 2.74 -5.56 3.67
CA VAL A 164 3.66 -4.90 4.61
C VAL A 164 5.06 -5.47 4.45
N PHE A 165 6.00 -4.58 4.16
CA PHE A 165 7.40 -4.91 3.94
C PHE A 165 8.23 -4.40 5.11
N ASP A 166 8.57 -5.30 6.03
CA ASP A 166 9.41 -5.07 7.21
C ASP A 166 8.99 -3.82 8.00
N GLY A 167 7.68 -3.69 8.27
CA GLY A 167 7.08 -2.49 8.83
C GLY A 167 6.23 -2.70 10.10
N LEU A 168 6.09 -3.93 10.60
CA LEU A 168 5.31 -4.23 11.80
C LEU A 168 6.20 -4.26 13.05
N TYR A 169 6.51 -3.09 13.59
CA TYR A 169 7.47 -2.97 14.69
C TYR A 169 6.93 -3.40 16.06
N GLY A 170 5.63 -3.49 16.28
CA GLY A 170 5.02 -3.96 17.52
C GLY A 170 5.25 -3.08 18.75
N ARG A 171 6.20 -2.16 18.70
CA ARG A 171 6.47 -1.16 19.73
C ARG A 171 6.75 0.18 19.10
N ASP A 172 6.23 1.23 19.72
CA ASP A 172 6.59 2.60 19.38
C ASP A 172 8.08 2.81 19.68
N PRO A 173 8.92 3.09 18.68
CA PRO A 173 10.35 3.28 18.91
C PRO A 173 10.69 4.50 19.75
N ALA A 174 9.80 5.49 19.86
CA ALA A 174 10.02 6.69 20.66
C ALA A 174 9.69 6.47 22.15
N THR A 175 8.65 5.69 22.45
CA THR A 175 8.14 5.50 23.82
C THR A 175 8.38 4.08 24.35
N GLY A 176 8.70 3.11 23.49
CA GLY A 176 8.81 1.70 23.83
C GLY A 176 7.48 1.02 24.17
N ASN A 177 6.37 1.73 24.11
CA ASN A 177 5.05 1.20 24.40
C ASN A 177 4.60 0.17 23.35
N PRO A 178 3.81 -0.85 23.73
CA PRO A 178 3.20 -1.75 22.77
C PRO A 178 2.36 -0.96 21.75
N MET A 179 2.57 -1.21 20.46
CA MET A 179 1.74 -0.61 19.42
C MET A 179 0.43 -1.39 19.29
N ARG A 180 -0.66 -0.66 19.26
CA ARG A 180 -1.99 -1.21 19.03
C ARG A 180 -2.17 -1.42 17.54
N GLY A 181 -2.37 -2.64 17.09
CA GLY A 181 -2.54 -2.90 15.66
C GLY A 181 -3.01 -4.31 15.36
N LEU A 182 -2.76 -5.23 16.31
CA LEU A 182 -3.14 -6.62 16.13
C LEU A 182 -4.66 -6.79 16.04
N GLU A 183 -5.41 -6.07 16.87
CA GLU A 183 -6.88 -6.06 16.86
C GLU A 183 -7.44 -5.50 15.56
N THR A 184 -6.82 -4.44 15.03
CA THR A 184 -7.20 -3.87 13.72
C THR A 184 -6.95 -4.87 12.60
N ILE A 185 -5.79 -5.53 12.60
CA ILE A 185 -5.46 -6.55 11.59
C ILE A 185 -6.42 -7.74 11.72
N ASP A 186 -6.74 -8.18 12.93
CA ASP A 186 -7.67 -9.29 13.18
C ASP A 186 -9.08 -8.97 12.67
N TRP A 187 -9.59 -7.78 12.99
CA TRP A 187 -10.88 -7.31 12.51
C TRP A 187 -10.90 -7.24 10.98
N TRP A 188 -9.90 -6.58 10.37
CA TRP A 188 -9.81 -6.43 8.93
C TRP A 188 -9.69 -7.79 8.22
N LEU A 189 -8.87 -8.70 8.76
CA LEU A 189 -8.69 -10.05 8.22
C LEU A 189 -10.00 -10.84 8.27
N GLY A 190 -10.75 -10.76 9.37
CA GLY A 190 -12.07 -11.37 9.51
C GLY A 190 -13.06 -10.85 8.47
N ASP A 191 -13.12 -9.52 8.26
CA ASP A 191 -13.96 -8.90 7.23
C ASP A 191 -13.57 -9.36 5.82
N ARG A 192 -12.26 -9.48 5.53
CA ARG A 192 -11.78 -9.95 4.22
C ARG A 192 -12.13 -11.40 3.94
N LEU A 193 -11.85 -12.28 4.86
CA LEU A 193 -12.14 -13.71 4.71
C LEU A 193 -13.64 -13.99 4.60
N ALA A 194 -14.48 -13.20 5.28
CA ALA A 194 -15.93 -13.30 5.15
C ALA A 194 -16.46 -12.93 3.76
N ARG A 195 -15.68 -12.17 2.97
CA ARG A 195 -16.04 -11.76 1.59
C ARG A 195 -15.44 -12.65 0.51
N GLU A 196 -14.61 -13.61 0.89
CA GLU A 196 -14.15 -14.64 -0.03
C GLU A 196 -15.28 -15.65 -0.31
N PRO A 197 -15.47 -16.20 -1.49
CA PRO A 197 -14.73 -15.93 -2.72
C PRO A 197 -15.26 -14.77 -3.57
N GLU A 198 -16.28 -14.05 -3.12
CA GLU A 198 -16.94 -12.98 -3.91
C GLU A 198 -15.97 -11.86 -4.28
N ARG A 199 -15.05 -11.55 -3.37
CA ARG A 199 -14.06 -10.51 -3.55
C ARG A 199 -12.71 -10.94 -3.01
N GLU A 200 -11.84 -11.36 -3.89
CA GLU A 200 -10.48 -11.79 -3.54
C GLU A 200 -9.71 -10.72 -2.75
N GLY A 201 -9.05 -11.15 -1.68
CA GLY A 201 -8.19 -10.33 -0.86
C GLY A 201 -6.83 -10.98 -0.62
N ALA A 202 -5.91 -10.25 0.04
CA ALA A 202 -4.61 -10.78 0.43
C ALA A 202 -4.03 -10.05 1.64
N LEU A 203 -3.30 -10.77 2.48
CA LEU A 203 -2.41 -10.22 3.51
C LEU A 203 -1.02 -10.82 3.34
N ARG A 204 -0.07 -9.99 2.91
CA ARG A 204 1.33 -10.40 2.76
C ARG A 204 2.21 -9.57 3.67
N VAL A 205 2.85 -10.22 4.62
CA VAL A 205 3.82 -9.59 5.52
C VAL A 205 5.18 -10.22 5.26
N ILE A 206 6.10 -9.45 4.71
CA ILE A 206 7.47 -9.88 4.41
C ILE A 206 8.40 -9.09 5.33
N TYR A 207 9.15 -9.78 6.17
CA TYR A 207 9.86 -9.16 7.29
C TYR A 207 11.25 -9.75 7.51
N ILE A 208 12.07 -9.01 8.28
CA ILE A 208 13.34 -9.48 8.82
C ILE A 208 13.13 -9.86 10.30
N GLU A 209 13.72 -10.97 10.71
CA GLU A 209 13.48 -11.55 12.03
C GLU A 209 13.80 -10.61 13.21
N GLN A 210 14.80 -9.74 13.07
CA GLN A 210 15.39 -9.01 14.19
C GLN A 210 14.44 -7.97 14.83
N GLN A 211 13.80 -7.10 14.06
CA GLN A 211 13.02 -5.97 14.59
C GLN A 211 11.51 -6.18 14.47
N THR A 212 11.06 -6.62 13.32
CA THR A 212 9.64 -6.76 12.99
C THR A 212 9.13 -8.18 13.16
N GLY A 213 10.02 -9.16 13.36
CA GLY A 213 9.70 -10.58 13.52
C GLY A 213 8.69 -10.87 14.61
N PRO A 214 8.86 -10.39 15.86
CA PRO A 214 7.94 -10.72 16.95
C PRO A 214 6.47 -10.36 16.66
N PHE A 215 6.21 -9.17 16.10
CA PHE A 215 4.86 -8.76 15.78
C PHE A 215 4.34 -9.42 14.49
N SER A 216 5.21 -9.60 13.50
CA SER A 216 4.86 -10.32 12.27
C SER A 216 4.43 -11.76 12.56
N ARG A 217 5.08 -12.47 13.49
CA ARG A 217 4.66 -13.81 13.91
C ARG A 217 3.29 -13.83 14.58
N GLN A 218 2.96 -12.83 15.41
CA GLN A 218 1.61 -12.70 15.97
C GLN A 218 0.55 -12.54 14.86
N VAL A 219 0.87 -11.79 13.80
CA VAL A 219 -0.01 -11.70 12.62
C VAL A 219 -0.11 -13.07 11.92
N GLY A 220 0.98 -13.83 11.82
CA GLY A 220 0.95 -15.21 11.30
C GLY A 220 0.05 -16.14 12.10
N GLU A 221 0.07 -16.03 13.43
CA GLU A 221 -0.83 -16.78 14.33
C GLU A 221 -2.30 -16.37 14.12
N LEU A 222 -2.56 -15.07 13.90
CA LEU A 222 -3.90 -14.60 13.55
C LEU A 222 -4.38 -15.21 12.24
N ILE A 223 -3.56 -15.16 11.18
CA ILE A 223 -3.88 -15.76 9.89
C ILE A 223 -4.22 -17.25 10.07
N SER A 224 -3.37 -17.99 10.77
CA SER A 224 -3.56 -19.42 10.98
C SER A 224 -4.88 -19.72 11.70
N ARG A 225 -5.20 -18.96 12.74
CA ARG A 225 -6.47 -19.11 13.47
C ARG A 225 -7.69 -18.83 12.58
N ARG A 226 -7.65 -17.73 11.83
CA ARG A 226 -8.76 -17.35 10.97
C ARG A 226 -8.97 -18.32 9.80
N LEU A 227 -7.90 -18.85 9.22
CA LEU A 227 -7.99 -19.86 8.17
C LEU A 227 -8.48 -21.22 8.68
N ALA A 228 -8.26 -21.54 9.96
CA ALA A 228 -8.80 -22.77 10.55
C ALA A 228 -10.34 -22.80 10.61
N ASP A 229 -10.98 -21.62 10.60
CA ASP A 229 -12.44 -21.48 10.58
C ASP A 229 -13.03 -21.50 9.15
N VAL A 230 -12.17 -21.57 8.13
CA VAL A 230 -12.57 -21.58 6.71
C VAL A 230 -12.67 -23.03 6.22
N GLU A 231 -13.53 -23.27 5.22
CA GLU A 231 -13.62 -24.57 4.56
C GLU A 231 -12.23 -25.02 4.05
N PRO A 232 -11.80 -26.29 4.29
CA PRO A 232 -10.42 -26.72 4.07
C PRO A 232 -9.87 -26.49 2.65
N ALA A 233 -10.66 -26.76 1.61
CA ALA A 233 -10.22 -26.58 0.22
C ALA A 233 -10.02 -25.07 -0.10
N LEU A 234 -10.87 -24.21 0.43
CA LEU A 234 -10.72 -22.77 0.30
C LEU A 234 -9.53 -22.26 1.14
N ALA A 235 -9.34 -22.77 2.36
CA ALA A 235 -8.22 -22.41 3.22
C ALA A 235 -6.87 -22.70 2.55
N GLU A 236 -6.69 -23.84 1.86
CA GLU A 236 -5.48 -24.17 1.11
C GLU A 236 -5.20 -23.14 0.01
N ALA A 237 -6.22 -22.75 -0.76
CA ALA A 237 -6.08 -21.71 -1.79
C ALA A 237 -5.72 -20.33 -1.19
N LEU A 238 -6.30 -19.99 -0.03
CA LEU A 238 -6.07 -18.72 0.66
C LEU A 238 -4.68 -18.64 1.30
N GLN A 239 -4.07 -19.72 1.74
CA GLN A 239 -2.72 -19.72 2.34
C GLN A 239 -1.65 -19.10 1.46
N ARG A 240 -1.82 -19.09 0.14
CA ARG A 240 -0.89 -18.43 -0.78
C ARG A 240 -1.01 -16.91 -0.75
N ARG A 241 -2.19 -16.39 -0.45
CA ARG A 241 -2.50 -14.95 -0.41
C ARG A 241 -2.46 -14.35 1.00
N TYR A 242 -2.69 -15.17 2.01
CA TYR A 242 -2.71 -14.76 3.42
C TYR A 242 -1.57 -15.45 4.16
N ARG A 243 -0.39 -14.80 4.21
CA ARG A 243 0.78 -15.37 4.87
C ARG A 243 1.83 -14.33 5.26
N ILE A 244 2.70 -14.76 6.18
CA ILE A 244 3.92 -14.04 6.55
C ILE A 244 5.14 -14.77 5.99
N GLU A 245 6.21 -14.05 5.68
CA GLU A 245 7.45 -14.61 5.13
C GLU A 245 8.67 -13.91 5.71
N VAL A 246 9.66 -14.71 6.14
CA VAL A 246 10.96 -14.19 6.55
C VAL A 246 11.79 -13.93 5.29
N SER A 247 12.25 -12.70 5.13
CA SER A 247 13.11 -12.30 4.03
C SER A 247 14.59 -12.42 4.39
N LEU A 248 15.40 -12.87 3.44
CA LEU A 248 16.86 -12.83 3.51
C LEU A 248 17.44 -11.55 2.88
N LEU A 249 16.60 -10.69 2.30
CA LEU A 249 17.01 -9.42 1.73
C LEU A 249 17.33 -8.39 2.80
N GLN A 250 18.14 -7.40 2.46
CA GLN A 250 18.32 -6.23 3.30
C GLN A 250 17.01 -5.43 3.40
N HIS A 251 16.77 -4.82 4.55
CA HIS A 251 15.59 -4.00 4.84
C HIS A 251 15.16 -3.07 3.70
N SER A 252 16.10 -2.32 3.14
CA SER A 252 15.84 -1.36 2.06
C SER A 252 15.49 -1.99 0.70
N GLN A 253 15.68 -3.28 0.54
CA GLN A 253 15.46 -4.00 -0.73
C GLN A 253 14.14 -4.73 -0.78
N ILE A 254 13.52 -5.03 0.38
CA ILE A 254 12.35 -5.91 0.46
C ILE A 254 11.20 -5.37 -0.37
N ALA A 255 10.75 -4.14 -0.12
CA ALA A 255 9.64 -3.57 -0.86
C ALA A 255 9.95 -3.48 -2.36
N ARG A 256 11.15 -3.01 -2.71
CA ARG A 256 11.57 -2.85 -4.10
C ARG A 256 11.58 -4.18 -4.86
N ARG A 257 11.93 -5.28 -4.20
CA ARG A 257 11.99 -6.61 -4.81
C ARG A 257 10.63 -7.29 -4.85
N CYS A 258 9.84 -7.19 -3.77
CA CYS A 258 8.66 -8.02 -3.59
C CYS A 258 7.37 -7.36 -4.12
N LEU A 259 7.24 -6.04 -4.02
CA LEU A 259 6.01 -5.36 -4.44
C LEU A 259 5.67 -5.55 -5.92
N PRO A 260 6.59 -5.46 -6.89
CA PRO A 260 6.27 -5.71 -8.30
C PRO A 260 5.64 -7.07 -8.55
N GLU A 261 6.19 -8.11 -7.89
CA GLU A 261 5.68 -9.49 -8.00
C GLU A 261 4.27 -9.59 -7.41
N LEU A 262 4.04 -9.01 -6.21
CA LEU A 262 2.73 -9.00 -5.56
C LEU A 262 1.70 -8.18 -6.34
N LEU A 263 2.11 -7.13 -7.01
CA LEU A 263 1.24 -6.38 -7.91
C LEU A 263 0.88 -7.15 -9.18
N THR A 264 1.69 -8.12 -9.58
CA THR A 264 1.38 -9.03 -10.69
C THR A 264 0.42 -10.13 -10.24
N GLY A 265 0.63 -10.71 -9.04
CA GLY A 265 -0.24 -11.69 -8.40
C GLY A 265 0.01 -11.73 -6.90
N SER A 266 -1.04 -11.52 -6.10
CA SER A 266 -0.95 -11.48 -4.62
C SER A 266 -0.56 -12.82 -3.99
N ASP A 267 -0.58 -13.90 -4.76
CA ASP A 267 -0.12 -15.25 -4.42
C ASP A 267 1.33 -15.55 -4.86
N ALA A 268 2.07 -14.55 -5.39
CA ALA A 268 3.45 -14.70 -5.84
C ALA A 268 4.33 -15.36 -4.78
N GLU A 269 5.17 -16.29 -5.23
CA GLU A 269 6.15 -17.00 -4.40
C GLU A 269 7.54 -16.39 -4.61
N PHE A 270 8.28 -16.22 -3.51
CA PHE A 270 9.61 -15.64 -3.55
C PHE A 270 10.67 -16.70 -3.34
N ASP A 271 11.65 -16.70 -4.23
CA ASP A 271 12.89 -17.47 -4.05
C ASP A 271 13.90 -16.61 -3.30
N TRP A 272 14.03 -16.86 -1.99
CA TRP A 272 14.96 -16.14 -1.12
C TRP A 272 16.42 -16.58 -1.25
N SER A 273 16.70 -17.58 -2.09
CA SER A 273 18.07 -18.08 -2.32
C SER A 273 18.86 -17.24 -3.34
N ARG A 274 18.22 -16.25 -3.96
CA ARG A 274 18.81 -15.42 -5.02
C ARG A 274 18.95 -13.98 -4.65
#